data_8061b20cdf174a67fa44b340c2cdcf92
#
_entry.id   8061b20cdf174a67fa44b340c2cdcf92
#
_cell.length_a   1.000
_cell.length_b   1.000
_cell.length_c   1.000
_cell.angle_alpha   90.00
_cell.angle_beta   90.00
_cell.angle_gamma   90.00
#
_symmetry.space_group_name_H-M   'P 1'
#
loop_
_entity.id
_entity.type
_entity.pdbx_description
1 polymer ?
#
loop_
_entity_poly.entity_id
_entity_poly.type
_entity_poly.pdbx_seq_one_letter_code
_entity_poly.pdbx_strand_id
1 'polypeptide(L)'
;NVRVYQRHGKLLPSIEHFKEANRAIVMGRRGEDHKNSRINIGSQIETVARGSDIPILICSEKFEEPSSYMIAFDGSKTSIKAARMVSKSPLLKGLKGHIVMVGNHNDAAKQSMSAAAAQLEDAGFVVEAHHLSASDAVDGLLKFQVENNVDIMVVGAYGHSKWQQLFLGSTTTEIIASTLSPVILVR
;
A
#
# COMPACT_ATOMS: atom_id res chain seq x y z
N ASN A 1 8.75 23.59 6.11
CA ASN A 1 10.05 23.88 5.47
C ASN A 1 10.40 22.74 4.50
N VAL A 2 10.63 23.07 3.24
CA VAL A 2 11.12 22.13 2.22
C VAL A 2 12.64 22.23 2.17
N ARG A 3 13.33 21.08 2.12
CA ARG A 3 14.78 21.01 1.87
C ARG A 3 15.00 20.30 0.54
N VAL A 4 15.88 20.86 -0.29
CA VAL A 4 16.20 20.29 -1.59
C VAL A 4 17.62 19.68 -1.52
N TYR A 5 17.75 18.44 -1.97
CA TYR A 5 19.02 17.75 -2.06
C TYR A 5 19.21 17.23 -3.49
N GLN A 6 20.33 17.54 -4.09
CA GLN A 6 20.73 16.98 -5.38
C GLN A 6 21.84 15.93 -5.16
N ARG A 7 21.61 14.71 -5.63
CA ARG A 7 22.60 13.62 -5.55
C ARG A 7 22.75 12.97 -6.93
N HIS A 8 23.97 12.57 -7.23
CA HIS A 8 24.29 11.78 -8.41
C HIS A 8 24.42 10.30 -8.02
N GLY A 9 23.99 9.40 -8.89
CA GLY A 9 24.08 7.95 -8.70
C GLY A 9 22.74 7.24 -8.67
N LYS A 10 22.71 6.04 -8.07
CA LYS A 10 21.50 5.22 -8.00
C LYS A 10 20.53 5.75 -6.94
N LEU A 11 19.22 5.65 -7.24
CA LEU A 11 18.15 6.18 -6.37
C LEU A 11 18.12 5.51 -4.99
N LEU A 12 18.19 4.18 -4.92
CA LEU A 12 18.10 3.45 -3.65
C LEU A 12 19.20 3.83 -2.63
N PRO A 13 20.49 3.89 -2.98
CA PRO A 13 21.53 4.39 -2.06
C PRO A 13 21.31 5.84 -1.63
N SER A 14 20.69 6.67 -2.47
CA SER A 14 20.35 8.04 -2.11
C SER A 14 19.23 8.10 -1.08
N ILE A 15 18.22 7.25 -1.21
CA ILE A 15 17.11 7.10 -0.24
C ILE A 15 17.64 6.58 1.09
N GLU A 16 18.45 5.53 1.08
CA GLU A 16 19.03 4.91 2.28
C GLU A 16 19.87 5.91 3.11
N HIS A 17 20.55 6.86 2.44
CA HIS A 17 21.29 7.92 3.12
C HIS A 17 20.38 8.80 4.01
N PHE A 18 19.11 8.96 3.66
CA PHE A 18 18.15 9.77 4.41
C PHE A 18 17.18 8.93 5.25
N LYS A 19 17.40 7.63 5.39
CA LYS A 19 16.47 6.68 6.01
C LYS A 19 16.01 7.10 7.40
N GLU A 20 16.95 7.49 8.25
CA GLU A 20 16.69 7.85 9.67
C GLU A 20 15.83 9.12 9.81
N ALA A 21 15.82 9.99 8.79
CA ALA A 21 15.12 11.26 8.80
C ALA A 21 13.71 11.18 8.21
N ASN A 22 13.36 10.09 7.51
CA ASN A 22 12.15 10.01 6.73
C ASN A 22 11.18 8.95 7.25
N ARG A 23 9.89 9.29 7.30
CA ARG A 23 8.80 8.39 7.68
C ARG A 23 8.17 7.68 6.49
N ALA A 24 8.25 8.28 5.32
CA ALA A 24 7.72 7.75 4.07
C ALA A 24 8.52 8.27 2.88
N ILE A 25 8.49 7.53 1.79
CA ILE A 25 9.00 7.92 0.48
C ILE A 25 7.78 8.23 -0.38
N VAL A 26 7.81 9.35 -1.10
CA VAL A 26 6.74 9.72 -2.04
C VAL A 26 7.28 9.63 -3.46
N MET A 27 6.62 8.86 -4.30
CA MET A 27 7.03 8.65 -5.70
C MET A 27 5.83 8.78 -6.64
N GLY A 28 6.06 9.34 -7.82
CA GLY A 28 5.08 9.27 -8.91
C GLY A 28 5.01 7.85 -9.48
N ARG A 29 3.84 7.44 -9.95
CA ARG A 29 3.61 6.12 -10.56
C ARG A 29 4.46 5.89 -11.81
N ARG A 30 4.71 6.94 -12.60
CA ARG A 30 5.47 6.92 -13.85
C ARG A 30 6.58 7.95 -13.81
N GLY A 31 7.77 7.59 -14.36
CA GLY A 31 8.80 8.54 -14.68
C GLY A 31 8.48 9.27 -16.00
N GLU A 32 9.17 10.38 -16.26
CA GLU A 32 8.99 11.18 -17.49
C GLU A 32 9.19 10.37 -18.76
N ASP A 33 10.09 9.37 -18.74
CA ASP A 33 10.46 8.54 -19.90
C ASP A 33 9.41 7.48 -20.26
N HIS A 34 8.36 7.27 -19.46
CA HIS A 34 7.40 6.16 -19.63
C HIS A 34 5.96 6.61 -19.90
N LYS A 35 5.75 7.80 -20.45
CA LYS A 35 4.40 8.35 -20.74
C LYS A 35 3.55 7.48 -21.67
N ASN A 36 4.16 6.58 -22.45
CA ASN A 36 3.49 5.83 -23.52
C ASN A 36 3.20 4.34 -23.20
N SER A 37 3.58 3.81 -22.04
CA SER A 37 3.30 2.42 -21.70
C SER A 37 2.18 2.29 -20.67
N ARG A 38 1.08 1.66 -21.06
CA ARG A 38 -0.12 1.49 -20.22
C ARG A 38 0.03 0.53 -19.02
N ILE A 39 1.12 -0.25 -18.95
CA ILE A 39 1.23 -1.42 -18.04
C ILE A 39 2.51 -1.43 -17.19
N ASN A 40 3.46 -0.51 -17.39
CA ASN A 40 4.74 -0.58 -16.67
C ASN A 40 4.75 0.35 -15.45
N ILE A 41 4.83 -0.27 -14.27
CA ILE A 41 5.29 0.42 -13.06
C ILE A 41 6.74 0.83 -13.35
N GLY A 42 7.09 2.08 -13.03
CA GLY A 42 8.45 2.55 -13.22
C GLY A 42 9.45 1.62 -12.51
N SER A 43 10.50 1.20 -13.21
CA SER A 43 11.55 0.32 -12.66
C SER A 43 12.15 0.82 -11.34
N GLN A 44 12.05 2.11 -11.10
CA GLN A 44 12.49 2.75 -9.86
C GLN A 44 11.60 2.40 -8.66
N ILE A 45 10.26 2.33 -8.84
CA ILE A 45 9.33 1.93 -7.77
C ILE A 45 9.67 0.51 -7.33
N GLU A 46 9.86 -0.40 -8.28
CA GLU A 46 10.22 -1.78 -7.96
C GLU A 46 11.54 -1.86 -7.20
N THR A 47 12.56 -1.13 -7.64
CA THR A 47 13.88 -1.08 -7.00
C THR A 47 13.77 -0.57 -5.56
N VAL A 48 13.04 0.53 -5.34
CA VAL A 48 12.85 1.12 -4.01
C VAL A 48 12.00 0.21 -3.13
N ALA A 49 10.92 -0.37 -3.65
CA ALA A 49 10.04 -1.25 -2.89
C ALA A 49 10.74 -2.56 -2.45
N ARG A 50 11.71 -3.04 -3.22
CA ARG A 50 12.53 -4.21 -2.84
C ARG A 50 13.62 -3.87 -1.83
N GLY A 51 14.18 -2.68 -1.90
CA GLY A 51 15.38 -2.29 -1.14
C GLY A 51 15.11 -1.46 0.10
N SER A 52 13.94 -0.84 0.25
CA SER A 52 13.65 0.05 1.37
C SER A 52 12.63 -0.54 2.33
N ASP A 53 12.86 -0.36 3.64
CA ASP A 53 11.92 -0.70 4.71
C ASP A 53 11.00 0.48 5.07
N ILE A 54 11.20 1.64 4.45
CA ILE A 54 10.36 2.82 4.62
C ILE A 54 9.10 2.66 3.77
N PRO A 55 7.91 2.97 4.29
CA PRO A 55 6.67 2.96 3.49
C PRO A 55 6.78 3.88 2.27
N ILE A 56 6.23 3.43 1.13
CA ILE A 56 6.27 4.17 -0.12
C ILE A 56 4.85 4.60 -0.49
N LEU A 57 4.60 5.89 -0.58
CA LEU A 57 3.38 6.45 -1.15
C LEU A 57 3.59 6.63 -2.67
N ILE A 58 2.88 5.84 -3.46
CA ILE A 58 2.83 5.96 -4.91
C ILE A 58 1.66 6.86 -5.25
N CYS A 59 1.96 8.06 -5.76
CA CYS A 59 0.96 9.06 -6.08
C CYS A 59 0.27 8.78 -7.42
N SER A 60 -1.02 9.13 -7.48
CA SER A 60 -1.78 9.25 -8.72
C SER A 60 -1.37 10.51 -9.51
N GLU A 61 -1.84 10.63 -10.74
CA GLU A 61 -1.57 11.79 -11.59
C GLU A 61 -2.25 13.06 -11.07
N LYS A 62 -3.45 12.89 -10.51
CA LYS A 62 -4.22 14.00 -9.91
C LYS A 62 -4.20 13.86 -8.39
N PHE A 63 -4.05 14.98 -7.71
CA PHE A 63 -4.23 15.06 -6.27
C PHE A 63 -5.68 15.42 -5.95
N GLU A 64 -6.29 14.60 -5.10
CA GLU A 64 -7.54 14.90 -4.42
C GLU A 64 -7.33 14.68 -2.93
N GLU A 65 -7.91 15.54 -2.10
CA GLU A 65 -7.78 15.40 -0.64
C GLU A 65 -8.50 14.13 -0.19
N PRO A 66 -7.80 13.14 0.38
CA PRO A 66 -8.41 11.87 0.74
C PRO A 66 -9.33 12.01 1.96
N SER A 67 -10.46 11.31 1.91
CA SER A 67 -11.43 11.17 3.00
C SER A 67 -11.46 9.75 3.57
N SER A 68 -10.92 8.79 2.84
CA SER A 68 -11.00 7.37 3.15
C SER A 68 -9.73 6.61 2.76
N TYR A 69 -9.53 5.46 3.40
CA TYR A 69 -8.49 4.51 3.01
C TYR A 69 -8.95 3.07 3.21
N MET A 70 -8.30 2.14 2.51
CA MET A 70 -8.45 0.71 2.78
C MET A 70 -7.10 0.04 2.97
N ILE A 71 -7.09 -1.00 3.79
CA ILE A 71 -5.94 -1.91 3.98
C ILE A 71 -6.30 -3.23 3.31
N ALA A 72 -5.56 -3.62 2.25
CA ALA A 72 -5.64 -4.95 1.68
C ALA A 72 -5.02 -5.94 2.67
N PHE A 73 -5.82 -6.87 3.19
CA PHE A 73 -5.45 -7.75 4.29
C PHE A 73 -5.64 -9.21 3.91
N ASP A 74 -4.61 -10.03 4.11
CA ASP A 74 -4.62 -11.47 3.83
C ASP A 74 -4.14 -12.33 5.02
N GLY A 75 -3.89 -11.70 6.19
CA GLY A 75 -3.34 -12.34 7.37
C GLY A 75 -1.83 -12.57 7.31
N SER A 76 -1.15 -12.15 6.26
CA SER A 76 0.31 -12.24 6.15
C SER A 76 1.02 -11.29 7.11
N LYS A 77 2.30 -11.57 7.38
CA LYS A 77 3.15 -10.70 8.21
C LYS A 77 3.19 -9.26 7.67
N THR A 78 3.15 -9.09 6.36
CA THR A 78 3.20 -7.75 5.73
C THR A 78 1.88 -7.03 5.82
N SER A 79 0.73 -7.70 5.68
CA SER A 79 -0.57 -7.06 5.89
C SER A 79 -0.79 -6.66 7.36
N ILE A 80 -0.33 -7.49 8.31
CA ILE A 80 -0.32 -7.15 9.73
C ILE A 80 0.60 -5.94 10.00
N LYS A 81 1.81 -5.92 9.39
CA LYS A 81 2.73 -4.78 9.49
C LYS A 81 2.11 -3.51 8.89
N ALA A 82 1.38 -3.63 7.77
CA ALA A 82 0.67 -2.51 7.15
C ALA A 82 -0.38 -1.91 8.10
N ALA A 83 -1.23 -2.74 8.73
CA ALA A 83 -2.20 -2.27 9.71
C ALA A 83 -1.53 -1.58 10.92
N ARG A 84 -0.42 -2.15 11.42
CA ARG A 84 0.38 -1.53 12.49
C ARG A 84 1.01 -0.21 12.08
N MET A 85 1.46 -0.08 10.83
CA MET A 85 1.98 1.19 10.30
C MET A 85 0.87 2.24 10.28
N VAL A 86 -0.31 1.89 9.79
CA VAL A 86 -1.48 2.78 9.77
C VAL A 86 -1.84 3.25 11.18
N SER A 87 -1.90 2.35 12.18
CA SER A 87 -2.25 2.71 13.56
C SER A 87 -1.31 3.75 14.20
N LYS A 88 -0.11 3.93 13.62
CA LYS A 88 0.88 4.92 14.06
C LYS A 88 1.01 6.13 13.13
N SER A 89 0.28 6.14 12.02
CA SER A 89 0.43 7.15 10.97
C SER A 89 -0.44 8.37 11.26
N PRO A 90 0.13 9.58 11.40
CA PRO A 90 -0.68 10.79 11.49
C PRO A 90 -1.36 11.14 10.17
N LEU A 91 -0.85 10.62 9.05
CA LEU A 91 -1.35 10.94 7.70
C LEU A 91 -2.78 10.43 7.47
N LEU A 92 -3.10 9.25 8.01
CA LEU A 92 -4.39 8.59 7.79
C LEU A 92 -5.37 8.79 8.95
N LYS A 93 -4.97 9.53 9.99
CA LYS A 93 -5.82 9.78 11.15
C LYS A 93 -6.97 10.72 10.80
N GLY A 94 -8.19 10.34 11.19
CA GLY A 94 -9.40 11.10 10.87
C GLY A 94 -10.08 10.68 9.56
N LEU A 95 -9.42 9.86 8.73
CA LEU A 95 -10.03 9.29 7.53
C LEU A 95 -10.86 8.06 7.88
N LYS A 96 -11.92 7.78 7.10
CA LYS A 96 -12.68 6.54 7.20
C LYS A 96 -11.82 5.38 6.71
N GLY A 97 -11.63 4.36 7.54
CA GLY A 97 -10.80 3.20 7.25
C GLY A 97 -11.61 1.95 6.91
N HIS A 98 -11.04 1.11 6.03
CA HIS A 98 -11.56 -0.21 5.73
C HIS A 98 -10.41 -1.23 5.82
N ILE A 99 -10.66 -2.40 6.43
CA ILE A 99 -9.78 -3.56 6.31
C ILE A 99 -10.50 -4.55 5.42
N VAL A 100 -9.92 -4.88 4.28
CA VAL A 100 -10.57 -5.69 3.26
C VAL A 100 -9.80 -6.97 3.01
N MET A 101 -10.45 -8.11 3.26
CA MET A 101 -9.96 -9.45 2.98
C MET A 101 -10.77 -10.06 1.85
N VAL A 102 -10.11 -10.57 0.82
CA VAL A 102 -10.76 -11.15 -0.37
C VAL A 102 -10.42 -12.62 -0.51
N GLY A 103 -11.42 -13.44 -0.78
CA GLY A 103 -11.28 -14.86 -1.00
C GLY A 103 -11.53 -15.70 0.25
N ASN A 104 -11.21 -17.00 0.15
CA ASN A 104 -11.42 -17.93 1.27
C ASN A 104 -10.17 -18.03 2.13
N HIS A 105 -10.27 -17.56 3.35
CA HIS A 105 -9.19 -17.54 4.33
C HIS A 105 -9.52 -18.43 5.54
N ASN A 106 -8.48 -18.98 6.16
CA ASN A 106 -8.62 -19.78 7.39
C ASN A 106 -8.98 -18.89 8.60
N ASP A 107 -9.39 -19.51 9.69
CA ASP A 107 -9.82 -18.80 10.89
C ASP A 107 -8.70 -17.98 11.53
N ALA A 108 -7.43 -18.42 11.41
CA ALA A 108 -6.28 -17.66 11.91
C ALA A 108 -6.12 -16.32 11.17
N ALA A 109 -6.32 -16.28 9.85
CA ALA A 109 -6.28 -15.04 9.07
C ALA A 109 -7.44 -14.11 9.43
N LYS A 110 -8.65 -14.67 9.63
CA LYS A 110 -9.83 -13.90 10.07
C LYS A 110 -9.64 -13.32 11.47
N GLN A 111 -9.10 -14.10 12.40
CA GLN A 111 -8.74 -13.61 13.76
C GLN A 111 -7.68 -12.51 13.69
N SER A 112 -6.67 -12.65 12.83
CA SER A 112 -5.65 -11.61 12.61
C SER A 112 -6.25 -10.32 12.08
N MET A 113 -7.26 -10.40 11.20
CA MET A 113 -7.98 -9.23 10.69
C MET A 113 -8.76 -8.53 11.82
N SER A 114 -9.47 -9.29 12.65
CA SER A 114 -10.19 -8.74 13.80
C SER A 114 -9.25 -8.08 14.82
N ALA A 115 -8.10 -8.70 15.08
CA ALA A 115 -7.06 -8.11 15.94
C ALA A 115 -6.46 -6.82 15.36
N ALA A 116 -6.26 -6.77 14.02
CA ALA A 116 -5.79 -5.58 13.35
C ALA A 116 -6.81 -4.44 13.39
N ALA A 117 -8.10 -4.75 13.23
CA ALA A 117 -9.19 -3.77 13.40
C ALA A 117 -9.22 -3.19 14.80
N ALA A 118 -9.22 -4.04 15.82
CA ALA A 118 -9.18 -3.61 17.24
C ALA A 118 -7.96 -2.74 17.54
N GLN A 119 -6.77 -3.09 17.03
CA GLN A 119 -5.56 -2.27 17.18
C GLN A 119 -5.70 -0.88 16.56
N LEU A 120 -6.38 -0.74 15.43
CA LEU A 120 -6.65 0.55 14.81
C LEU A 120 -7.67 1.36 15.61
N GLU A 121 -8.74 0.73 16.08
CA GLU A 121 -9.75 1.36 16.95
C GLU A 121 -9.14 1.87 18.26
N ASP A 122 -8.30 1.07 18.92
CA ASP A 122 -7.55 1.47 20.12
C ASP A 122 -6.62 2.67 19.87
N ALA A 123 -6.11 2.81 18.64
CA ALA A 123 -5.30 3.96 18.21
C ALA A 123 -6.15 5.18 17.80
N GLY A 124 -7.49 5.08 17.88
CA GLY A 124 -8.44 6.15 17.59
C GLY A 124 -8.75 6.31 16.10
N PHE A 125 -8.65 5.23 15.32
CA PHE A 125 -9.12 5.18 13.93
C PHE A 125 -10.55 4.65 13.88
N VAL A 126 -11.33 5.12 12.92
CA VAL A 126 -12.64 4.55 12.58
C VAL A 126 -12.44 3.57 11.45
N VAL A 127 -12.65 2.28 11.69
CA VAL A 127 -12.42 1.24 10.68
C VAL A 127 -13.59 0.26 10.61
N GLU A 128 -13.83 -0.24 9.39
CA GLU A 128 -14.81 -1.30 9.11
C GLU A 128 -14.08 -2.50 8.50
N ALA A 129 -14.36 -3.71 8.97
CA ALA A 129 -13.77 -4.94 8.46
C ALA A 129 -14.70 -5.61 7.45
N HIS A 130 -14.19 -5.95 6.26
CA HIS A 130 -14.92 -6.54 5.17
C HIS A 130 -14.28 -7.84 4.70
N HIS A 131 -15.09 -8.87 4.53
CA HIS A 131 -14.68 -10.15 3.96
C HIS A 131 -15.46 -10.39 2.67
N LEU A 132 -14.77 -10.34 1.53
CA LEU A 132 -15.36 -10.43 0.21
C LEU A 132 -15.16 -11.82 -0.38
N SER A 133 -16.25 -12.40 -0.91
CA SER A 133 -16.21 -13.66 -1.65
C SER A 133 -15.95 -13.36 -3.11
N ALA A 134 -14.69 -13.28 -3.51
CA ALA A 134 -14.28 -13.17 -4.90
C ALA A 134 -13.19 -14.21 -5.20
N SER A 135 -13.12 -14.67 -6.46
CA SER A 135 -12.14 -15.65 -6.93
C SER A 135 -10.76 -15.03 -7.17
N ASP A 136 -10.74 -13.75 -7.53
CA ASP A 136 -9.54 -12.96 -7.72
C ASP A 136 -9.46 -11.84 -6.69
N ALA A 137 -8.30 -11.71 -6.05
CA ALA A 137 -8.11 -10.76 -4.97
C ALA A 137 -7.92 -9.34 -5.49
N VAL A 138 -7.26 -9.16 -6.64
CA VAL A 138 -7.06 -7.83 -7.23
C VAL A 138 -8.38 -7.27 -7.68
N ASP A 139 -9.14 -8.04 -8.45
CA ASP A 139 -10.47 -7.65 -8.90
C ASP A 139 -11.40 -7.32 -7.73
N GLY A 140 -11.40 -8.15 -6.68
CA GLY A 140 -12.19 -7.91 -5.48
C GLY A 140 -11.83 -6.61 -4.76
N LEU A 141 -10.52 -6.32 -4.61
CA LEU A 141 -10.04 -5.09 -3.99
C LEU A 141 -10.34 -3.85 -4.83
N LEU A 142 -10.11 -3.90 -6.15
CA LEU A 142 -10.37 -2.78 -7.05
C LEU A 142 -11.88 -2.48 -7.15
N LYS A 143 -12.71 -3.51 -7.21
CA LYS A 143 -14.16 -3.37 -7.19
C LYS A 143 -14.63 -2.72 -5.90
N PHE A 144 -14.17 -3.22 -4.74
CA PHE A 144 -14.49 -2.63 -3.45
C PHE A 144 -14.07 -1.16 -3.37
N GLN A 145 -12.86 -0.83 -3.87
CA GLN A 145 -12.35 0.53 -3.92
C GLN A 145 -13.30 1.47 -4.66
N VAL A 146 -13.75 1.07 -5.85
CA VAL A 146 -14.64 1.88 -6.70
C VAL A 146 -16.03 2.01 -6.05
N GLU A 147 -16.63 0.90 -5.60
CA GLU A 147 -17.98 0.87 -5.03
C GLU A 147 -18.10 1.68 -3.73
N ASN A 148 -17.01 1.79 -2.96
CA ASN A 148 -16.98 2.51 -1.68
C ASN A 148 -16.25 3.86 -1.77
N ASN A 149 -15.86 4.32 -2.96
CA ASN A 149 -15.13 5.56 -3.20
C ASN A 149 -13.90 5.69 -2.29
N VAL A 150 -13.06 4.64 -2.23
CA VAL A 150 -11.87 4.62 -1.37
C VAL A 150 -10.72 5.35 -2.03
N ASP A 151 -10.20 6.37 -1.36
CA ASP A 151 -9.21 7.31 -1.91
C ASP A 151 -7.76 6.79 -1.85
N ILE A 152 -7.41 5.98 -0.84
CA ILE A 152 -6.05 5.45 -0.65
C ILE A 152 -6.11 3.95 -0.40
N MET A 153 -5.26 3.18 -1.09
CA MET A 153 -5.07 1.75 -0.81
C MET A 153 -3.74 1.52 -0.09
N VAL A 154 -3.77 0.79 1.03
CA VAL A 154 -2.57 0.35 1.75
C VAL A 154 -2.35 -1.13 1.50
N VAL A 155 -1.17 -1.50 0.99
CA VAL A 155 -0.85 -2.87 0.59
C VAL A 155 0.45 -3.31 1.26
N GLY A 156 0.42 -4.48 1.89
CA GLY A 156 1.63 -5.16 2.31
C GLY A 156 2.37 -5.74 1.09
N ALA A 157 3.63 -5.37 0.92
CA ALA A 157 4.46 -5.88 -0.16
C ALA A 157 5.45 -6.94 0.36
N TYR A 158 5.75 -7.95 -0.45
CA TYR A 158 6.73 -9.00 -0.14
C TYR A 158 6.40 -9.92 1.06
N GLY A 159 5.12 -10.15 1.36
CA GLY A 159 4.68 -11.10 2.38
C GLY A 159 4.99 -12.56 2.04
N HIS A 160 5.11 -13.42 3.08
CA HIS A 160 5.39 -14.87 2.94
C HIS A 160 4.20 -15.72 2.47
N SER A 161 3.16 -15.16 1.88
CA SER A 161 2.06 -15.93 1.30
C SER A 161 2.45 -16.48 -0.07
N LYS A 162 1.64 -17.35 -0.67
CA LYS A 162 1.82 -17.97 -2.00
C LYS A 162 2.16 -16.99 -3.15
N TRP A 163 2.20 -15.71 -2.88
CA TRP A 163 2.49 -14.56 -3.71
C TRP A 163 3.98 -14.25 -3.90
N GLN A 164 4.89 -15.04 -3.27
CA GLN A 164 6.34 -14.77 -3.26
C GLN A 164 7.10 -15.17 -4.53
N GLN A 165 6.50 -15.88 -5.47
CA GLN A 165 7.30 -16.52 -6.53
C GLN A 165 7.49 -15.70 -7.81
N LEU A 166 6.82 -14.55 -7.97
CA LEU A 166 6.93 -13.79 -9.21
C LEU A 166 7.07 -12.29 -8.92
N PHE A 167 8.29 -11.77 -8.93
CA PHE A 167 8.63 -10.32 -8.95
C PHE A 167 7.85 -9.49 -7.92
N LEU A 168 7.74 -8.16 -7.97
CA LEU A 168 6.83 -7.39 -7.10
C LEU A 168 5.44 -8.08 -6.98
N GLY A 169 5.20 -9.16 -6.31
CA GLY A 169 4.06 -10.05 -6.45
C GLY A 169 3.09 -9.60 -7.55
N SER A 170 2.70 -10.45 -8.47
CA SER A 170 1.84 -10.08 -9.60
C SER A 170 0.68 -9.18 -9.15
N THR A 171 0.11 -9.45 -8.00
CA THR A 171 -0.96 -8.68 -7.37
C THR A 171 -0.58 -7.28 -6.96
N THR A 172 0.56 -7.06 -6.28
CA THR A 172 0.98 -5.70 -5.91
C THR A 172 1.27 -4.87 -7.16
N THR A 173 1.92 -5.48 -8.15
CA THR A 173 2.17 -4.86 -9.46
C THR A 173 0.87 -4.53 -10.18
N GLU A 174 -0.07 -5.45 -10.19
CA GLU A 174 -1.37 -5.31 -10.85
C GLU A 174 -2.24 -4.27 -10.15
N ILE A 175 -2.29 -4.26 -8.82
CA ILE A 175 -2.96 -3.20 -8.05
C ILE A 175 -2.38 -1.83 -8.41
N ILE A 176 -1.04 -1.66 -8.38
CA ILE A 176 -0.41 -0.38 -8.69
C ILE A 176 -0.69 0.04 -10.14
N ALA A 177 -0.70 -0.92 -11.07
CA ALA A 177 -0.97 -0.63 -12.48
C ALA A 177 -2.42 -0.27 -12.76
N SER A 178 -3.37 -0.90 -12.06
CA SER A 178 -4.80 -0.86 -12.37
C SER A 178 -5.58 0.18 -11.54
N THR A 179 -5.16 0.46 -10.30
CA THR A 179 -5.81 1.49 -9.50
C THR A 179 -5.53 2.90 -10.03
N LEU A 180 -6.51 3.78 -9.96
CA LEU A 180 -6.34 5.21 -10.25
C LEU A 180 -5.95 6.01 -9.00
N SER A 181 -6.13 5.45 -7.82
CA SER A 181 -5.87 6.09 -6.53
C SER A 181 -4.43 5.90 -6.05
N PRO A 182 -3.95 6.73 -5.12
CA PRO A 182 -2.68 6.55 -4.45
C PRO A 182 -2.58 5.19 -3.74
N VAL A 183 -1.37 4.62 -3.73
CA VAL A 183 -1.09 3.35 -3.03
C VAL A 183 0.04 3.53 -2.03
N ILE A 184 -0.16 3.09 -0.80
CA ILE A 184 0.90 3.00 0.20
C ILE A 184 1.41 1.56 0.24
N LEU A 185 2.67 1.35 -0.11
CA LEU A 185 3.34 0.06 0.02
C LEU A 185 4.07 -0.04 1.36
N VAL A 186 3.89 -1.17 2.04
CA VAL A 186 4.57 -1.49 3.32
C VAL A 186 5.26 -2.82 3.20
N ARG A 187 6.57 -2.83 3.38
CA ARG A 187 7.41 -4.03 3.37
C ARG A 187 7.60 -4.62 4.76
#